data_53de90a45ceb4c354addc9bcd7b389e4
#
_entry.id   53de90a45ceb4c354addc9bcd7b389e4
#
_cell.length_a   1.000
_cell.length_b   1.000
_cell.length_c   1.000
_cell.angle_alpha   90.00
_cell.angle_beta   90.00
_cell.angle_gamma   90.00
#
_symmetry.space_group_name_H-M   'P 1'
#
loop_
_entity.id
_entity.type
_entity.pdbx_description
1 polymer ?
#
loop_
_entity_poly.entity_id
_entity_poly.type
_entity_poly.pdbx_seq_one_letter_code
_entity_poly.pdbx_strand_id
1 'polypeptide(L)'
;AYTVFANLGSRVAPSAIVRVTDQSGAVLWEPRPFVESVLSREEAWIMNDMLRDVVRRGTAYGAVVANGGFRHPAGGKTGTTNEYSDVWFIGYTADIVAGVWSGFDRPKRIM
;
A
#
# COMPACT_ATOMS: atom_id res chain seq x y z
N ALA A 1 -5.45 -3.52 3.55
CA ALA A 1 -4.85 -3.49 4.90
C ALA A 1 -3.86 -2.32 5.04
N TYR A 2 -2.92 -2.15 4.12
CA TYR A 2 -1.87 -1.11 4.24
C TYR A 2 -2.39 0.34 4.18
N THR A 3 -3.60 0.56 3.67
CA THR A 3 -4.27 1.87 3.74
C THR A 3 -4.47 2.36 5.17
N VAL A 4 -4.56 1.45 6.16
CA VAL A 4 -4.65 1.81 7.58
C VAL A 4 -3.41 2.57 8.04
N PHE A 5 -2.22 2.15 7.59
CA PHE A 5 -0.97 2.82 7.93
C PHE A 5 -0.83 4.15 7.20
N ALA A 6 -1.16 4.20 5.90
CA ALA A 6 -1.17 5.44 5.12
C ALA A 6 -2.13 6.49 5.70
N ASN A 7 -3.27 6.04 6.26
CA ASN A 7 -4.30 6.89 6.87
C ASN A 7 -4.14 7.04 8.40
N LEU A 8 -2.94 6.82 8.95
CA LEU A 8 -2.64 6.98 10.37
C LEU A 8 -3.64 6.31 11.32
N GLY A 9 -3.93 5.03 11.04
CA GLY A 9 -4.78 4.19 11.89
C GLY A 9 -6.23 4.04 11.43
N SER A 10 -6.66 4.78 10.42
CA SER A 10 -8.03 4.75 9.92
C SER A 10 -8.16 3.83 8.71
N ARG A 11 -9.14 2.94 8.73
CA ARG A 11 -9.57 2.14 7.59
C ARG A 11 -10.65 2.88 6.82
N VAL A 12 -10.43 3.09 5.53
CA VAL A 12 -11.43 3.59 4.61
C VAL A 12 -11.85 2.44 3.69
N ALA A 13 -13.16 2.21 3.54
CA ALA A 13 -13.65 1.20 2.61
C ALA A 13 -13.28 1.59 1.17
N PRO A 14 -12.65 0.70 0.39
CA PRO A 14 -12.30 0.99 -0.99
C PRO A 14 -13.56 1.15 -1.84
N SER A 15 -13.56 2.12 -2.75
CA SER A 15 -14.59 2.33 -3.75
C SER A 15 -13.96 2.45 -5.13
N ALA A 16 -14.46 1.67 -6.08
CA ALA A 16 -14.05 1.76 -7.48
C ALA A 16 -14.81 2.87 -8.24
N ILE A 17 -15.93 3.34 -7.69
CA ILE A 17 -16.77 4.37 -8.30
C ILE A 17 -16.67 5.61 -7.43
N VAL A 18 -16.25 6.71 -8.01
CA VAL A 18 -16.12 8.00 -7.31
C VAL A 18 -17.44 8.77 -7.35
N ARG A 19 -18.14 8.73 -8.48
CA ARG A 19 -19.40 9.46 -8.70
C ARG A 19 -20.10 8.93 -9.93
N VAL A 20 -21.42 8.95 -9.91
CA VAL A 20 -22.28 8.71 -11.09
C VAL A 20 -23.11 9.97 -11.34
N THR A 21 -23.05 10.49 -12.57
CA THR A 21 -23.85 11.66 -13.00
C THR A 21 -24.72 11.29 -14.19
N ASP A 22 -25.79 12.05 -14.39
CA ASP A 22 -26.59 12.00 -15.62
C ASP A 22 -25.93 12.84 -16.74
N GLN A 23 -26.62 12.92 -17.90
CA GLN A 23 -26.15 13.69 -19.05
C GLN A 23 -26.11 15.20 -18.80
N SER A 24 -26.87 15.71 -17.83
CA SER A 24 -26.86 17.12 -17.43
C SER A 24 -25.77 17.47 -16.42
N GLY A 25 -25.06 16.45 -15.90
CA GLY A 25 -24.06 16.60 -14.86
C GLY A 25 -24.64 16.52 -13.45
N ALA A 26 -25.94 16.26 -13.28
CA ALA A 26 -26.54 16.09 -11.97
C ALA A 26 -26.05 14.78 -11.33
N VAL A 27 -25.68 14.83 -10.05
CA VAL A 27 -25.17 13.67 -9.33
C VAL A 27 -26.30 12.72 -9.00
N LEU A 28 -26.26 11.51 -9.60
CA LEU A 28 -27.19 10.43 -9.33
C LEU A 28 -26.79 9.60 -8.12
N TRP A 29 -25.48 9.44 -7.92
CA TRP A 29 -24.96 8.66 -6.82
C TRP A 29 -23.50 9.06 -6.52
N GLU A 30 -23.16 9.05 -5.24
CA GLU A 30 -21.81 9.25 -4.73
C GLU A 30 -21.60 8.38 -3.49
N PRO A 31 -20.48 7.66 -3.39
CA PRO A 31 -20.23 6.82 -2.23
C PRO A 31 -20.08 7.67 -0.97
N ARG A 32 -20.65 7.19 0.12
CA ARG A 32 -20.33 7.72 1.46
C ARG A 32 -19.18 6.89 2.02
N PRO A 33 -17.99 7.45 2.15
CA PRO A 33 -16.87 6.70 2.68
C PRO A 33 -17.16 6.27 4.12
N PHE A 34 -17.08 4.96 4.35
CA PHE A 34 -17.10 4.42 5.71
C PHE A 34 -15.68 4.46 6.25
N VAL A 35 -15.49 5.19 7.33
CA VAL A 35 -14.20 5.35 8.02
C VAL A 35 -14.29 4.73 9.40
N GLU A 36 -13.37 3.84 9.71
CA GLU A 36 -13.27 3.14 10.99
C GLU A 36 -11.88 3.35 11.59
N SER A 37 -11.82 3.69 12.87
CA SER A 37 -10.55 3.71 13.60
C SER A 37 -10.16 2.27 13.98
N VAL A 38 -9.04 1.80 13.45
CA VAL A 38 -8.51 0.44 13.66
C VAL A 38 -7.33 0.46 14.62
N LEU A 39 -6.48 1.49 14.52
CA LEU A 39 -5.34 1.75 15.40
C LEU A 39 -5.42 3.17 15.92
N SER A 40 -4.87 3.41 17.10
CA SER A 40 -4.58 4.78 17.53
C SER A 40 -3.56 5.45 16.60
N ARG A 41 -3.51 6.77 16.61
CA ARG A 41 -2.52 7.49 15.80
C ARG A 41 -1.08 7.19 16.22
N GLU A 42 -0.86 6.98 17.51
CA GLU A 42 0.43 6.63 18.10
C GLU A 42 0.90 5.26 17.64
N GLU A 43 0.04 4.25 17.68
CA GLU A 43 0.33 2.90 17.18
C GLU A 43 0.61 2.91 15.67
N ALA A 44 -0.23 3.60 14.91
CA ALA A 44 -0.04 3.75 13.47
C ALA A 44 1.26 4.50 13.14
N TRP A 45 1.63 5.50 13.94
CA TRP A 45 2.88 6.24 13.76
C TRP A 45 4.10 5.35 13.99
N ILE A 46 4.11 4.54 15.06
CA ILE A 46 5.19 3.58 15.35
C ILE A 46 5.33 2.57 14.21
N MET A 47 4.21 2.01 13.73
CA MET A 47 4.23 1.10 12.58
C MET A 47 4.75 1.77 11.32
N ASN A 48 4.34 3.01 11.06
CA ASN A 48 4.84 3.77 9.92
C ASN A 48 6.35 4.01 9.99
N ASP A 49 6.89 4.30 11.16
CA ASP A 49 8.32 4.49 11.33
C ASP A 49 9.09 3.21 11.00
N MET A 50 8.64 2.06 11.52
CA MET A 50 9.21 0.75 11.18
C MET A 50 9.10 0.42 9.69
N LEU A 51 7.96 0.68 9.04
CA LEU A 51 7.76 0.41 7.62
C LEU A 51 8.55 1.37 6.72
N ARG A 52 8.81 2.59 7.16
CA ARG A 52 9.74 3.51 6.49
C ARG A 52 11.18 3.01 6.55
N ASP A 53 11.58 2.42 7.66
CA ASP A 53 12.92 1.86 7.79
C ASP A 53 13.16 0.66 6.87
N VAL A 54 12.14 -0.14 6.57
CA VAL A 54 12.22 -1.19 5.54
C VAL A 54 12.65 -0.61 4.18
N VAL A 55 12.12 0.55 3.82
CA VAL A 55 12.45 1.24 2.55
C VAL A 55 13.78 2.00 2.65
N ARG A 56 14.05 2.69 3.76
CA ARG A 56 15.21 3.59 3.90
C ARG A 56 16.54 2.86 4.13
N ARG A 57 16.51 1.72 4.81
CA ARG A 57 17.71 0.98 5.25
C ARG A 57 17.51 -0.52 5.41
N GLY A 58 16.28 -1.02 5.15
CA GLY A 58 15.92 -2.43 5.31
C GLY A 58 15.90 -3.19 3.98
N THR A 59 15.08 -4.26 3.97
CA THR A 59 15.03 -5.23 2.86
C THR A 59 14.61 -4.64 1.51
N ALA A 60 13.90 -3.51 1.49
CA ALA A 60 13.49 -2.85 0.26
C ALA A 60 14.46 -1.77 -0.23
N TYR A 61 15.48 -1.38 0.59
CA TYR A 61 16.39 -0.29 0.24
C TYR A 61 17.09 -0.49 -1.10
N GLY A 62 17.61 -1.69 -1.33
CA GLY A 62 18.36 -1.99 -2.56
C GLY A 62 17.51 -1.80 -3.82
N ALA A 63 16.31 -2.35 -3.82
CA ALA A 63 15.44 -2.30 -5.00
C ALA A 63 14.76 -0.92 -5.18
N VAL A 64 14.29 -0.32 -4.09
CA VAL A 64 13.45 0.90 -4.16
C VAL A 64 14.31 2.16 -4.23
N VAL A 65 15.32 2.27 -3.37
CA VAL A 65 16.12 3.50 -3.24
C VAL A 65 17.40 3.44 -4.06
N ALA A 66 18.23 2.41 -3.83
CA ALA A 66 19.55 2.36 -4.46
C ALA A 66 19.46 2.13 -5.98
N ASN A 67 18.71 1.14 -6.42
CA ASN A 67 18.55 0.81 -7.84
C ASN A 67 17.34 1.49 -8.48
N GLY A 68 16.22 1.59 -7.74
CA GLY A 68 14.99 2.22 -8.24
C GLY A 68 14.99 3.75 -8.25
N GLY A 69 15.93 4.37 -7.54
CA GLY A 69 16.07 5.84 -7.49
C GLY A 69 14.93 6.57 -6.79
N PHE A 70 14.03 5.87 -6.11
CA PHE A 70 12.88 6.48 -5.42
C PHE A 70 13.36 7.26 -4.18
N ARG A 71 13.03 8.55 -4.11
CA ARG A 71 13.53 9.49 -3.08
C ARG A 71 12.44 10.10 -2.21
N HIS A 72 11.18 9.82 -2.48
CA HIS A 72 10.08 10.35 -1.68
C HIS A 72 9.89 9.58 -0.38
N PRO A 73 9.36 10.20 0.68
CA PRO A 73 8.98 9.49 1.89
C PRO A 73 7.99 8.38 1.57
N ALA A 74 8.33 7.16 1.97
CA ALA A 74 7.48 5.99 1.75
C ALA A 74 7.70 4.96 2.85
N GLY A 75 6.65 4.21 3.15
CA GLY A 75 6.70 2.98 3.92
C GLY A 75 6.42 1.78 3.02
N GLY A 76 6.83 0.60 3.43
CA GLY A 76 6.54 -0.60 2.66
C GLY A 76 7.07 -1.88 3.28
N LYS A 77 6.69 -3.00 2.67
CA LYS A 77 7.13 -4.33 3.10
C LYS A 77 7.30 -5.26 1.91
N THR A 78 8.41 -5.98 1.92
CA THR A 78 8.67 -7.09 1.00
C THR A 78 8.04 -8.37 1.53
N GLY A 79 7.63 -9.26 0.63
CA GLY A 79 7.22 -10.61 0.93
C GLY A 79 7.86 -11.58 -0.08
N THR A 80 8.38 -12.69 0.40
CA THR A 80 8.97 -13.73 -0.45
C THR A 80 8.60 -15.06 0.15
N THR A 81 8.10 -15.99 -0.66
CA THR A 81 7.81 -17.35 -0.21
C THR A 81 9.08 -18.14 0.02
N ASN A 82 9.02 -19.19 0.85
CA ASN A 82 10.18 -20.00 1.24
C ASN A 82 10.94 -20.62 0.05
N GLU A 83 10.25 -20.91 -1.05
CA GLU A 83 10.83 -21.51 -2.26
C GLU A 83 11.12 -20.48 -3.37
N TYR A 84 11.03 -19.19 -3.05
CA TYR A 84 11.18 -18.10 -4.02
C TYR A 84 10.25 -18.24 -5.23
N SER A 85 9.03 -18.75 -5.02
CA SER A 85 8.01 -18.89 -6.07
C SER A 85 7.15 -17.63 -6.22
N ASP A 86 7.06 -16.83 -5.19
CA ASP A 86 6.32 -15.58 -5.18
C ASP A 86 7.11 -14.47 -4.51
N VAL A 87 7.06 -13.31 -5.10
CA VAL A 87 7.64 -12.09 -4.55
C VAL A 87 6.57 -11.01 -4.51
N TRP A 88 6.44 -10.38 -3.35
CA TRP A 88 5.53 -9.26 -3.12
C TRP A 88 6.31 -8.03 -2.66
N PHE A 89 5.82 -6.89 -3.07
CA PHE A 89 6.13 -5.62 -2.42
C PHE A 89 4.84 -4.82 -2.28
N ILE A 90 4.54 -4.36 -1.07
CA ILE A 90 3.49 -3.37 -0.84
C ILE A 90 4.16 -2.13 -0.31
N GLY A 91 3.99 -1.02 -1.04
CA GLY A 91 4.53 0.28 -0.69
C GLY A 91 3.45 1.34 -0.64
N TYR A 92 3.68 2.39 0.12
CA TYR A 92 2.75 3.51 0.21
C TYR A 92 3.48 4.82 0.50
N THR A 93 2.86 5.89 0.04
CA THR A 93 3.16 7.28 0.41
C THR A 93 1.97 7.86 1.18
N ALA A 94 1.92 9.18 1.37
CA ALA A 94 0.75 9.84 1.93
C ALA A 94 -0.51 9.74 1.03
N ASP A 95 -0.31 9.56 -0.29
CA ASP A 95 -1.38 9.69 -1.29
C ASP A 95 -1.72 8.38 -2.00
N ILE A 96 -0.78 7.44 -2.05
CA ILE A 96 -0.89 6.23 -2.87
C ILE A 96 -0.49 5.00 -2.06
N VAL A 97 -1.26 3.93 -2.18
CA VAL A 97 -0.87 2.58 -1.76
C VAL A 97 -0.82 1.70 -2.99
N ALA A 98 0.30 1.03 -3.21
CA ALA A 98 0.53 0.14 -4.35
C ALA A 98 1.03 -1.22 -3.89
N GLY A 99 0.52 -2.27 -4.52
CA GLY A 99 1.00 -3.64 -4.34
C GLY A 99 1.48 -4.20 -5.67
N VAL A 100 2.64 -4.85 -5.65
CA VAL A 100 3.20 -5.55 -6.80
C VAL A 100 3.46 -6.99 -6.41
N TRP A 101 2.99 -7.90 -7.25
CA TRP A 101 3.27 -9.32 -7.17
C TRP A 101 4.01 -9.79 -8.41
N SER A 102 4.96 -10.68 -8.21
CA SER A 102 5.64 -11.41 -9.27
C SER A 102 5.66 -12.89 -8.90
N GLY A 103 5.17 -13.71 -9.82
CA GLY A 103 5.04 -15.15 -9.62
C GLY A 103 4.47 -15.84 -10.85
N PHE A 104 4.18 -17.13 -10.73
CA PHE A 104 3.55 -17.95 -11.75
C PHE A 104 2.27 -18.58 -11.19
N ASP A 105 1.25 -18.76 -12.03
CA ASP A 105 -0.01 -19.43 -11.67
C ASP A 105 0.21 -20.85 -11.13
N ARG A 106 1.22 -21.51 -11.65
CA ARG A 106 1.73 -22.76 -11.07
C ARG A 106 3.06 -22.46 -10.39
N PRO A 107 3.20 -22.77 -9.08
CA PRO A 107 4.40 -22.45 -8.33
C PRO A 107 5.67 -22.91 -9.03
N LYS A 108 6.54 -21.96 -9.33
CA LYS A 108 7.84 -22.19 -9.96
C LYS A 108 8.81 -21.18 -9.38
N ARG A 109 10.01 -21.64 -9.06
CA ARG A 109 11.09 -20.77 -8.55
C ARG A 109 11.40 -19.63 -9.53
N ILE A 110 11.45 -18.40 -9.02
CA ILE A 110 11.68 -17.17 -9.80
C ILE A 110 13.17 -16.79 -9.76
N MET A 111 13.85 -17.11 -8.64
CA MET A 111 15.27 -16.77 -8.39
C MET A 111 16.09 -18.01 -8.07
#